data_01219488f416667b14d16a4cfce29e34
#
_entry.id   01219488f416667b14d16a4cfce29e34
#
_cell.length_a   1.000
_cell.length_b   1.000
_cell.length_c   1.000
_cell.angle_alpha   90.00
_cell.angle_beta   90.00
_cell.angle_gamma   90.00
#
_symmetry.space_group_name_H-M   'P 1'
#
loop_
_entity.id
_entity.type
_entity.pdbx_description
1 polymer ?
#
loop_
_entity_poly.entity_id
_entity_poly.type
_entity_poly.pdbx_seq_one_letter_code
_entity_poly.pdbx_strand_id
1 'polypeptide(L)'
;ADGKYHMLIKKEGGHPGIYTAVSDHLTYGWGEPVEHDYVSFEGDKKCEGSSAFQLKGDKTWRVAYIQYSDNPKHYRICKADENLRNFHDPVDIQGVTGPQHGSFMRITKKEYKRLLKLNEKQK
;
A
#
# COMPACT_ATOMS: atom_id res chain seq x y z
N ALA A 1 -6.50 -15.88 4.53
CA ALA A 1 -6.99 -14.76 5.34
C ALA A 1 -7.56 -15.31 6.64
N ASP A 2 -7.23 -14.67 7.73
CA ASP A 2 -7.57 -15.06 9.10
C ASP A 2 -9.02 -14.71 9.51
N GLY A 3 -9.81 -14.12 8.59
CA GLY A 3 -11.19 -13.69 8.84
C GLY A 3 -11.30 -12.40 9.65
N LYS A 4 -10.21 -11.68 9.86
CA LYS A 4 -10.14 -10.45 10.64
C LYS A 4 -10.14 -9.20 9.76
N TYR A 5 -10.40 -8.06 10.38
CA TYR A 5 -10.20 -6.74 9.78
C TYR A 5 -8.77 -6.28 10.04
N HIS A 6 -8.15 -5.71 9.03
CA HIS A 6 -6.79 -5.16 9.09
C HIS A 6 -6.82 -3.68 8.74
N MET A 7 -6.15 -2.87 9.55
CA MET A 7 -6.04 -1.43 9.35
C MET A 7 -4.57 -1.07 9.14
N LEU A 8 -4.27 -0.33 8.08
CA LEU A 8 -2.96 0.26 7.87
C LEU A 8 -2.91 1.63 8.55
N ILE A 9 -1.95 1.83 9.44
CA ILE A 9 -1.83 3.01 10.29
C ILE A 9 -0.48 3.68 10.05
N LYS A 10 -0.50 4.98 9.76
CA LYS A 10 0.70 5.79 9.70
C LYS A 10 1.22 6.10 11.11
N LYS A 11 2.53 5.98 11.31
CA LYS A 11 3.25 6.43 12.51
C LYS A 11 4.40 7.37 12.09
N GLU A 12 4.58 8.48 12.79
CA GLU A 12 5.64 9.47 12.47
C GLU A 12 6.74 9.53 13.52
N GLY A 13 6.44 9.23 14.77
CA GLY A 13 7.41 9.28 15.88
C GLY A 13 8.07 7.92 16.14
N GLY A 14 9.21 7.92 16.81
CA GLY A 14 9.97 6.71 17.10
C GLY A 14 10.48 6.06 15.81
N HIS A 15 9.96 4.87 15.48
CA HIS A 15 10.19 4.21 14.20
C HIS A 15 9.04 4.57 13.24
N PRO A 16 9.21 5.56 12.35
CA PRO A 16 8.16 5.98 11.42
C PRO A 16 7.90 4.93 10.35
N GLY A 17 6.65 4.87 9.87
CA GLY A 17 6.26 3.91 8.84
C GLY A 17 4.76 3.63 8.81
N ILE A 18 4.38 2.56 8.10
CA ILE A 18 3.01 2.09 8.02
C ILE A 18 2.90 0.76 8.75
N TYR A 19 2.10 0.73 9.77
CA TYR A 19 1.88 -0.40 10.68
C TYR A 19 0.53 -1.06 10.41
N THR A 20 0.34 -2.27 10.90
CA THR A 20 -0.93 -2.98 10.82
C THR A 20 -1.50 -3.20 12.21
N ALA A 21 -2.76 -2.83 12.41
CA ALA A 21 -3.56 -3.25 13.55
C ALA A 21 -4.67 -4.20 13.09
N VAL A 22 -5.13 -5.07 13.98
CA VAL A 22 -6.09 -6.14 13.66
C VAL A 22 -7.24 -6.11 14.63
N SER A 23 -8.47 -6.37 14.15
CA SER A 23 -9.68 -6.51 14.95
C SER A 23 -10.56 -7.62 14.42
N ASP A 24 -11.36 -8.22 15.33
CA ASP A 24 -12.48 -9.09 14.96
C ASP A 24 -13.73 -8.27 14.54
N HIS A 25 -13.72 -6.96 14.76
CA HIS A 25 -14.82 -6.04 14.45
C HIS A 25 -14.34 -4.83 13.63
N LEU A 26 -15.15 -4.39 12.67
CA LEU A 26 -14.79 -3.28 11.79
C LEU A 26 -14.60 -1.94 12.52
N THR A 27 -15.40 -1.66 13.54
CA THR A 27 -15.52 -0.33 14.16
C THR A 27 -14.95 -0.21 15.56
N TYR A 28 -14.52 -1.31 16.17
CA TYR A 28 -13.98 -1.33 17.54
C TYR A 28 -13.07 -2.55 17.78
N GLY A 29 -12.45 -2.62 18.95
CA GLY A 29 -11.65 -3.76 19.36
C GLY A 29 -10.31 -3.90 18.62
N TRP A 30 -9.78 -2.79 18.10
CA TRP A 30 -8.48 -2.77 17.44
C TRP A 30 -7.35 -3.02 18.44
N GLY A 31 -6.52 -4.00 18.15
CA GLY A 31 -5.31 -4.28 18.92
C GLY A 31 -4.21 -3.24 18.66
N GLU A 32 -3.15 -3.30 19.46
CA GLU A 32 -1.97 -2.49 19.25
C GLU A 32 -1.31 -2.79 17.88
N PRO A 33 -0.74 -1.79 17.22
CA PRO A 33 0.01 -2.00 15.99
C PRO A 33 1.18 -2.95 16.20
N VAL A 34 1.45 -3.80 15.21
CA VAL A 34 2.56 -4.76 15.26
C VAL A 34 3.89 -4.02 15.11
N GLU A 35 4.70 -4.00 16.15
CA GLU A 35 5.89 -3.14 16.23
C GLU A 35 7.07 -3.56 15.33
N HIS A 36 7.18 -4.83 14.99
CA HIS A 36 8.36 -5.37 14.29
C HIS A 36 8.10 -5.77 12.83
N ASP A 37 6.91 -5.46 12.31
CA ASP A 37 6.52 -5.77 10.94
C ASP A 37 5.75 -4.58 10.36
N TYR A 38 6.47 -3.65 9.75
CA TYR A 38 5.92 -2.40 9.23
C TYR A 38 6.61 -1.97 7.94
N VAL A 39 5.95 -1.12 7.18
CA VAL A 39 6.48 -0.56 5.94
C VAL A 39 7.38 0.64 6.26
N SER A 40 8.66 0.40 6.35
CA SER A 40 9.73 1.39 6.36
C SER A 40 11.03 0.69 5.97
N PHE A 41 11.33 0.70 4.70
CA PHE A 41 12.54 0.07 4.17
C PHE A 41 13.69 1.08 4.13
N GLU A 42 14.92 0.58 4.21
CA GLU A 42 16.14 1.42 4.16
C GLU A 42 16.30 2.36 5.37
N GLY A 43 15.86 1.87 6.55
CA GLY A 43 15.91 2.62 7.82
C GLY A 43 14.75 3.63 7.95
N ASP A 44 14.33 3.90 9.11
CA ASP A 44 13.21 4.73 9.59
C ASP A 44 12.68 5.82 8.61
N LYS A 45 12.20 5.40 7.46
CA LYS A 45 11.67 6.26 6.41
C LYS A 45 10.22 6.64 6.69
N LYS A 46 9.89 7.90 6.55
CA LYS A 46 8.51 8.37 6.70
C LYS A 46 7.68 7.96 5.49
N CYS A 47 6.66 7.14 5.73
CA CYS A 47 5.75 6.59 4.73
C CYS A 47 4.30 6.93 5.07
N GLU A 48 3.47 7.14 4.05
CA GLU A 48 2.04 7.42 4.22
C GLU A 48 1.21 7.05 2.98
N GLY A 49 -0.08 7.33 3.02
CA GLY A 49 -1.00 7.18 1.90
C GLY A 49 -1.13 5.74 1.41
N SER A 50 -1.12 4.79 2.34
CA SER A 50 -1.15 3.37 2.01
C SER A 50 -2.48 2.93 1.39
N SER A 51 -2.38 2.07 0.37
CA SER A 51 -3.51 1.38 -0.27
C SER A 51 -3.15 -0.07 -0.51
N ALA A 52 -3.95 -0.99 0.04
CA ALA A 52 -3.71 -2.43 -0.10
C ALA A 52 -4.63 -3.04 -1.16
N PHE A 53 -4.09 -3.94 -1.98
CA PHE A 53 -4.85 -4.67 -2.98
C PHE A 53 -4.23 -6.05 -3.27
N GLN A 54 -5.04 -6.94 -3.84
CA GLN A 54 -4.59 -8.25 -4.32
C GLN A 54 -4.73 -8.36 -5.83
N LEU A 55 -3.77 -8.99 -6.48
CA LEU A 55 -3.90 -9.36 -7.89
C LEU A 55 -4.87 -10.54 -8.04
N LYS A 56 -5.50 -10.66 -9.20
CA LYS A 56 -6.43 -11.75 -9.47
C LYS A 56 -5.69 -13.10 -9.41
N GLY A 57 -6.14 -13.99 -8.52
CA GLY A 57 -5.56 -15.32 -8.34
C GLY A 57 -4.34 -15.36 -7.41
N ASP A 58 -3.92 -14.21 -6.86
CA ASP A 58 -2.86 -14.12 -5.86
C ASP A 58 -3.50 -13.95 -4.47
N LYS A 59 -3.02 -14.68 -3.49
CA LYS A 59 -3.45 -14.55 -2.09
C LYS A 59 -2.65 -13.51 -1.33
N THR A 60 -1.48 -13.12 -1.85
CA THR A 60 -0.61 -12.13 -1.23
C THR A 60 -1.11 -10.71 -1.50
N TRP A 61 -0.80 -9.81 -0.60
CA TRP A 61 -1.15 -8.40 -0.73
C TRP A 61 -0.04 -7.61 -1.43
N ARG A 62 -0.46 -6.53 -2.05
CA ARG A 62 0.38 -5.42 -2.50
C ARG A 62 -0.01 -4.20 -1.71
N VAL A 63 0.95 -3.50 -1.14
CA VAL A 63 0.73 -2.24 -0.42
C VAL A 63 1.48 -1.14 -1.15
N ALA A 64 0.73 -0.23 -1.75
CA ALA A 64 1.29 0.97 -2.35
C ALA A 64 1.32 2.09 -1.32
N TYR A 65 2.36 2.91 -1.34
CA TYR A 65 2.58 3.99 -0.38
C TYR A 65 3.55 5.04 -0.94
N ILE A 66 3.56 6.23 -0.37
CA ILE A 66 4.60 7.23 -0.62
C ILE A 66 5.63 7.21 0.51
N GLN A 67 6.91 7.15 0.13
CA GLN A 67 8.06 7.39 1.01
C GLN A 67 8.46 8.85 0.81
N TYR A 68 8.04 9.73 1.72
CA TYR A 68 8.11 11.17 1.51
C TYR A 68 9.27 11.85 2.22
N SER A 69 10.02 11.13 3.04
CA SER A 69 11.24 11.65 3.67
C SER A 69 12.43 11.77 2.73
N ASP A 70 12.36 11.15 1.56
CA ASP A 70 13.40 11.21 0.54
C ASP A 70 13.20 12.39 -0.42
N ASN A 71 14.29 12.81 -1.07
CA ASN A 71 14.24 13.81 -2.12
C ASN A 71 14.99 13.27 -3.36
N PRO A 72 14.30 12.92 -4.47
CA PRO A 72 12.85 13.01 -4.65
C PRO A 72 12.06 12.01 -3.82
N LYS A 73 10.77 12.29 -3.59
CA LYS A 73 9.84 11.36 -2.95
C LYS A 73 9.62 10.12 -3.82
N HIS A 74 9.50 8.94 -3.20
CA HIS A 74 9.26 7.69 -3.90
C HIS A 74 7.83 7.21 -3.70
N TYR A 75 7.13 6.88 -4.80
CA TYR A 75 5.88 6.14 -4.72
C TYR A 75 6.16 4.67 -5.00
N ARG A 76 5.92 3.84 -4.02
CA ARG A 76 6.41 2.46 -3.98
C ARG A 76 5.28 1.45 -3.80
N ILE A 77 5.54 0.22 -4.18
CA ILE A 77 4.72 -0.94 -3.82
C ILE A 77 5.62 -1.97 -3.15
N CYS A 78 5.20 -2.49 -2.02
CA CYS A 78 5.77 -3.69 -1.41
C CYS A 78 4.78 -4.84 -1.42
N LYS A 79 5.27 -6.04 -1.12
CA LYS A 79 4.47 -7.25 -0.94
C LYS A 79 4.22 -7.50 0.55
N ALA A 80 3.14 -8.21 0.84
CA ALA A 80 2.86 -8.79 2.14
C ALA A 80 2.20 -10.16 1.95
N ASP A 81 2.22 -11.00 2.96
CA ASP A 81 1.57 -12.31 2.95
C ASP A 81 0.02 -12.20 2.91
N GLU A 82 -0.67 -13.33 2.97
CA GLU A 82 -2.14 -13.39 2.92
C GLU A 82 -2.83 -12.72 4.11
N ASN A 83 -2.13 -12.52 5.23
CA ASN A 83 -2.62 -11.87 6.44
C ASN A 83 -2.11 -10.42 6.61
N LEU A 84 -1.65 -9.80 5.51
CA LEU A 84 -1.09 -8.45 5.49
C LEU A 84 0.07 -8.28 6.49
N ARG A 85 0.99 -9.26 6.49
CA ARG A 85 2.20 -9.35 7.31
C ARG A 85 3.42 -9.61 6.44
N ASN A 86 4.60 -9.60 7.05
CA ASN A 86 5.88 -9.90 6.38
C ASN A 86 6.09 -8.98 5.17
N PHE A 87 6.10 -7.68 5.38
CA PHE A 87 6.33 -6.70 4.32
C PHE A 87 7.73 -6.84 3.72
N HIS A 88 7.81 -6.98 2.40
CA HIS A 88 9.06 -7.24 1.68
C HIS A 88 9.01 -6.76 0.23
N ASP A 89 10.14 -6.80 -0.48
CA ASP A 89 10.31 -6.48 -1.90
C ASP A 89 9.73 -5.10 -2.31
N PRO A 90 10.16 -3.99 -1.70
CA PRO A 90 9.71 -2.66 -2.11
C PRO A 90 10.26 -2.31 -3.49
N VAL A 91 9.41 -1.85 -4.40
CA VAL A 91 9.79 -1.38 -5.73
C VAL A 91 9.13 -0.04 -6.03
N ASP A 92 9.82 0.83 -6.76
CA ASP A 92 9.27 2.10 -7.21
C ASP A 92 8.25 1.88 -8.33
N ILE A 93 7.12 2.59 -8.26
CA ILE A 93 6.14 2.61 -9.33
C ILE A 93 6.65 3.50 -10.46
N GLN A 94 6.76 2.92 -11.66
CA GLN A 94 7.22 3.60 -12.86
C GLN A 94 6.08 4.23 -13.65
N GLY A 95 6.41 5.26 -14.44
CA GLY A 95 5.46 5.87 -15.38
C GLY A 95 4.40 6.78 -14.76
N VAL A 96 4.52 7.11 -13.48
CA VAL A 96 3.64 8.05 -12.79
C VAL A 96 4.47 9.20 -12.25
N THR A 97 4.12 10.43 -12.62
CA THR A 97 4.84 11.64 -12.19
C THR A 97 4.13 12.32 -11.02
N GLY A 98 4.86 12.50 -9.92
CA GLY A 98 4.38 13.22 -8.73
C GLY A 98 3.17 12.60 -8.01
N PRO A 99 2.99 11.25 -7.97
CA PRO A 99 1.91 10.68 -7.21
C PRO A 99 2.16 10.92 -5.72
N GLN A 100 1.08 11.09 -4.96
CA GLN A 100 1.17 11.18 -3.51
C GLN A 100 0.37 10.07 -2.85
N HIS A 101 -0.92 9.98 -3.15
CA HIS A 101 -1.80 8.94 -2.63
C HIS A 101 -2.53 8.29 -3.80
N GLY A 102 -2.62 6.97 -3.80
CA GLY A 102 -3.28 6.21 -4.84
C GLY A 102 -4.32 5.25 -4.27
N SER A 103 -5.33 4.97 -5.06
CA SER A 103 -6.29 3.90 -4.82
C SER A 103 -6.27 2.94 -5.97
N PHE A 104 -6.51 1.67 -5.70
CA PHE A 104 -6.49 0.61 -6.70
C PHE A 104 -7.86 -0.03 -6.80
N MET A 105 -8.34 -0.16 -8.02
CA MET A 105 -9.59 -0.85 -8.29
C MET A 105 -9.42 -1.87 -9.42
N ARG A 106 -10.19 -2.93 -9.35
CA ARG A 106 -10.21 -3.94 -10.39
C ARG A 106 -11.05 -3.45 -11.56
N ILE A 107 -10.49 -3.50 -12.76
CA ILE A 107 -11.19 -3.15 -14.00
C ILE A 107 -11.18 -4.33 -14.98
N THR A 108 -12.13 -4.32 -15.91
CA THR A 108 -12.20 -5.28 -17.01
C THR A 108 -11.25 -4.90 -18.16
N LYS A 109 -10.90 -5.85 -19.02
CA LYS A 109 -10.14 -5.56 -20.25
C LYS A 109 -10.83 -4.52 -21.16
N LYS A 110 -12.16 -4.47 -21.17
CA LYS A 110 -12.94 -3.49 -21.95
C LYS A 110 -12.76 -2.08 -21.41
N GLU A 111 -12.84 -1.91 -20.08
CA GLU A 111 -12.60 -0.63 -19.40
C GLU A 111 -11.16 -0.17 -19.59
N TYR A 112 -10.18 -1.06 -19.42
CA TYR A 112 -8.77 -0.74 -19.66
C TYR A 112 -8.54 -0.20 -21.09
N LYS A 113 -9.05 -0.90 -22.13
CA LYS A 113 -8.95 -0.43 -23.52
C LYS A 113 -9.61 0.93 -23.74
N ARG A 114 -10.73 1.20 -23.05
CA ARG A 114 -11.41 2.51 -23.11
C ARG A 114 -10.55 3.62 -22.50
N LEU A 115 -9.94 3.36 -21.35
CA LEU A 115 -9.03 4.31 -20.69
C LEU A 115 -7.81 4.64 -21.54
N LEU A 116 -7.20 3.64 -22.18
CA LEU A 116 -6.08 3.86 -23.10
C LEU A 116 -6.46 4.81 -24.25
N LYS A 117 -7.61 4.60 -24.89
CA LYS A 117 -8.12 5.48 -25.97
C LYS A 117 -8.40 6.91 -25.50
N LEU A 118 -8.81 7.09 -24.26
CA LEU A 118 -9.01 8.43 -23.69
C LEU A 118 -7.67 9.15 -23.48
N ASN A 119 -6.66 8.44 -23.00
CA ASN A 119 -5.32 8.99 -22.81
C ASN A 119 -4.64 9.40 -24.14
N GLU A 120 -4.85 8.62 -25.22
CA GLU A 120 -4.33 8.95 -26.56
C GLU A 120 -4.94 10.23 -27.14
N LYS A 121 -6.18 10.58 -26.76
CA LYS A 121 -6.86 11.80 -27.22
C LYS A 121 -6.46 13.05 -26.45
N GLN A 122 -5.73 12.93 -25.35
CA GLN A 122 -5.28 14.06 -24.51
C GLN A 122 -3.81 14.41 -24.75
N LYS A 123 -3.14 13.68 -25.64
CA LYS A 123 -1.79 14.00 -26.16
C LYS A 123 -1.88 14.75 -27.48
#